data_62213e129f7ee389aa04a1ae363e2541
#
_entry.id   62213e129f7ee389aa04a1ae363e2541
#
_cell.length_a   1.000
_cell.length_b   1.000
_cell.length_c   1.000
_cell.angle_alpha   90.00
_cell.angle_beta   90.00
_cell.angle_gamma   90.00
#
_symmetry.space_group_name_H-M   'P 1'
#
loop_
_entity.id
_entity.type
_entity.pdbx_description
1 polymer ?
#
loop_
_entity_poly.entity_id
_entity_poly.type
_entity_poly.pdbx_seq_one_letter_code
_entity_poly.pdbx_strand_id
1 'polypeptide(L)'
;IGLTSWASIAKVVRTEVRRLRSSEYVLASRCMGGGFFHVLRQHLAPNFFSSISFMVVMNIRSAITAESTLSFLGIGLPIEVVSWGSMLSLSEKALLTDAWWIIVIPGVFLVATLLCITELANTMRRSTRERTL
;
A
#
# COMPACT_ATOMS: atom_id res chain seq x y z
N ILE A 1 -13.62 5.76 -0.67
CA ILE A 1 -12.23 5.49 -0.26
C ILE A 1 -11.27 5.95 -1.33
N GLY A 2 -11.40 5.57 -2.61
CA GLY A 2 -10.47 5.92 -3.68
C GLY A 2 -10.30 7.43 -3.90
N LEU A 3 -11.37 8.20 -3.92
CA LEU A 3 -11.34 9.66 -4.10
C LEU A 3 -10.67 10.39 -2.92
N THR A 4 -10.82 9.86 -1.71
CA THR A 4 -10.22 10.46 -0.50
C THR A 4 -8.72 10.15 -0.40
N SER A 5 -8.30 8.97 -0.83
CA SER A 5 -6.90 8.52 -0.83
C SER A 5 -6.03 9.28 -1.84
N TRP A 6 -6.61 9.77 -2.93
CA TRP A 6 -5.91 10.55 -3.96
C TRP A 6 -5.16 11.76 -3.38
N ALA A 7 -5.82 12.53 -2.51
CA ALA A 7 -5.21 13.73 -1.92
C ALA A 7 -4.01 13.41 -1.03
N SER A 8 -4.06 12.30 -0.30
CA SER A 8 -2.97 11.81 0.53
C SER A 8 -1.78 11.37 -0.32
N ILE A 9 -2.04 10.59 -1.37
CA ILE A 9 -1.00 10.13 -2.32
C ILE A 9 -0.33 11.33 -2.99
N ALA A 10 -1.10 12.30 -3.47
CA ALA A 10 -0.57 13.50 -4.11
C ALA A 10 0.33 14.32 -3.18
N LYS A 11 -0.03 14.47 -1.91
CA LYS A 11 0.81 15.15 -0.90
C LYS A 11 2.13 14.43 -0.68
N VAL A 12 2.10 13.10 -0.55
CA VAL A 12 3.31 12.32 -0.29
C VAL A 12 4.22 12.32 -1.51
N VAL A 13 3.67 12.11 -2.71
CA VAL A 13 4.42 12.22 -3.97
C VAL A 13 5.10 13.59 -4.10
N ARG A 14 4.38 14.68 -3.80
CA ARG A 14 4.93 16.03 -3.83
C ARG A 14 6.07 16.23 -2.83
N THR A 15 5.94 15.67 -1.64
CA THR A 15 6.99 15.76 -0.60
C THR A 15 8.23 14.97 -1.01
N GLU A 16 8.06 13.77 -1.57
CA GLU A 16 9.15 12.93 -2.04
C GLU A 16 9.90 13.56 -3.22
N VAL A 17 9.18 14.14 -4.18
CA VAL A 17 9.79 14.89 -5.29
C VAL A 17 10.59 16.09 -4.79
N ARG A 18 10.09 16.83 -3.80
CA ARG A 18 10.82 17.96 -3.20
C ARG A 18 12.08 17.48 -2.50
N ARG A 19 12.00 16.40 -1.72
CA ARG A 19 13.14 15.80 -1.03
C ARG A 19 14.24 15.34 -2.00
N LEU A 20 13.85 14.67 -3.07
CA LEU A 20 14.78 14.22 -4.10
C LEU A 20 15.43 15.39 -4.85
N ARG A 21 14.68 16.45 -5.11
CA ARG A 21 15.20 17.64 -5.78
C ARG A 21 16.26 18.39 -4.96
N SER A 22 16.17 18.32 -3.63
CA SER A 22 17.12 18.96 -2.69
C SER A 22 18.28 18.05 -2.27
N SER A 23 18.36 16.83 -2.80
CA SER A 23 19.43 15.91 -2.44
C SER A 23 20.77 16.32 -3.04
N GLU A 24 21.86 16.13 -2.28
CA GLU A 24 23.21 16.54 -2.62
C GLU A 24 23.72 16.00 -3.95
N TYR A 25 23.33 14.78 -4.31
CA TYR A 25 23.75 14.17 -5.60
C TYR A 25 23.10 14.86 -6.83
N VAL A 26 21.90 15.43 -6.69
CA VAL A 26 21.27 16.23 -7.74
C VAL A 26 21.99 17.56 -7.90
N LEU A 27 22.42 18.16 -6.79
CA LEU A 27 23.23 19.37 -6.80
C LEU A 27 24.59 19.10 -7.45
N ALA A 28 25.29 18.04 -7.05
CA ALA A 28 26.59 17.65 -7.60
C ALA A 28 26.52 17.38 -9.12
N SER A 29 25.47 16.68 -9.57
CA SER A 29 25.29 16.42 -11.01
C SER A 29 25.01 17.68 -11.84
N ARG A 30 24.33 18.67 -11.24
CA ARG A 30 24.14 19.99 -11.89
C ARG A 30 25.45 20.78 -11.99
N CYS A 31 26.31 20.71 -10.98
CA CYS A 31 27.61 21.35 -11.00
C CYS A 31 28.54 20.75 -12.08
N MET A 32 28.38 19.47 -12.39
CA MET A 32 29.14 18.78 -13.45
C MET A 32 28.57 18.95 -14.87
N GLY A 33 27.58 19.83 -15.06
CA GLY A 33 26.97 20.10 -16.37
C GLY A 33 26.00 19.04 -16.86
N GLY A 34 25.57 18.12 -16.01
CA GLY A 34 24.59 17.09 -16.33
C GLY A 34 23.22 17.71 -16.64
N GLY A 35 22.69 17.48 -17.85
CA GLY A 35 21.37 17.95 -18.26
C GLY A 35 20.27 17.41 -17.32
N PHE A 36 19.27 18.22 -17.04
CA PHE A 36 18.12 17.89 -16.16
C PHE A 36 17.49 16.54 -16.51
N PHE A 37 17.40 16.21 -17.78
CA PHE A 37 16.82 14.94 -18.27
C PHE A 37 17.68 13.71 -17.91
N HIS A 38 18.99 13.85 -17.91
CA HIS A 38 19.91 12.78 -17.54
C HIS A 38 19.82 12.45 -16.05
N VAL A 39 19.82 13.47 -15.20
CA VAL A 39 19.66 13.33 -13.73
C VAL A 39 18.30 12.73 -13.38
N LEU A 40 17.24 13.19 -14.07
CA LEU A 40 15.89 12.69 -13.87
C LEU A 40 15.78 11.19 -14.18
N ARG A 41 16.30 10.77 -15.32
CA ARG A 41 16.14 9.38 -15.80
C ARG A 41 17.05 8.38 -15.08
N GLN A 42 18.27 8.76 -14.77
CA GLN A 42 19.30 7.85 -14.26
C GLN A 42 19.32 7.74 -12.73
N HIS A 43 18.96 8.81 -12.03
CA HIS A 43 19.03 8.86 -10.58
C HIS A 43 17.66 9.06 -9.90
N LEU A 44 16.84 9.95 -10.45
CA LEU A 44 15.53 10.25 -9.84
C LEU A 44 14.47 9.18 -10.13
N ALA A 45 14.35 8.75 -11.38
CA ALA A 45 13.28 7.83 -11.80
C ALA A 45 13.29 6.49 -11.05
N PRO A 46 14.40 5.75 -10.91
CA PRO A 46 14.38 4.46 -10.24
C PRO A 46 14.05 4.58 -8.75
N ASN A 47 14.56 5.61 -8.09
CA ASN A 47 14.33 5.84 -6.66
C ASN A 47 12.87 6.30 -6.39
N PHE A 48 12.36 7.16 -7.27
CA PHE A 48 10.97 7.62 -7.24
C PHE A 48 9.97 6.50 -7.49
N PHE A 49 10.24 5.63 -8.46
CA PHE A 49 9.37 4.49 -8.79
C PHE A 49 9.21 3.53 -7.60
N SER A 50 10.28 3.26 -6.89
CA SER A 50 10.26 2.39 -5.73
C SER A 50 9.47 2.99 -4.54
N SER A 51 9.65 4.30 -4.26
CA SER A 51 8.87 4.98 -3.22
C SER A 51 7.38 4.99 -3.54
N ILE A 52 7.01 5.22 -4.80
CA ILE A 52 5.60 5.16 -5.24
C ILE A 52 5.05 3.74 -5.12
N SER A 53 5.79 2.74 -5.59
CA SER A 53 5.34 1.34 -5.52
C SER A 53 5.06 0.93 -4.07
N PHE A 54 5.93 1.26 -3.14
CA PHE A 54 5.69 1.04 -1.71
C PHE A 54 4.40 1.69 -1.22
N MET A 55 4.15 2.95 -1.61
CA MET A 55 2.93 3.66 -1.24
C MET A 55 1.68 3.02 -1.83
N VAL A 56 1.72 2.59 -3.08
CA VAL A 56 0.60 1.91 -3.74
C VAL A 56 0.25 0.64 -2.98
N VAL A 57 1.24 -0.19 -2.64
CA VAL A 57 1.03 -1.43 -1.88
C VAL A 57 0.44 -1.15 -0.50
N MET A 58 0.92 -0.12 0.20
CA MET A 58 0.36 0.28 1.50
C MET A 58 -1.07 0.81 1.40
N ASN A 59 -1.42 1.51 0.33
CA ASN A 59 -2.81 1.95 0.09
C ASN A 59 -3.74 0.76 -0.22
N ILE A 60 -3.28 -0.23 -0.98
CA ILE A 60 -4.03 -1.47 -1.23
C ILE A 60 -4.34 -2.17 0.10
N ARG A 61 -3.32 -2.34 0.97
CA ARG A 61 -3.52 -2.90 2.31
C ARG A 61 -4.57 -2.13 3.11
N SER A 62 -4.47 -0.81 3.14
CA SER A 62 -5.42 0.06 3.86
C SER A 62 -6.83 -0.07 3.29
N ALA A 63 -6.98 -0.16 1.97
CA ALA A 63 -8.27 -0.33 1.30
C ALA A 63 -8.92 -1.67 1.65
N ILE A 64 -8.14 -2.78 1.65
CA ILE A 64 -8.62 -4.10 2.05
C ILE A 64 -9.10 -4.08 3.50
N THR A 65 -8.32 -3.48 4.40
CA THR A 65 -8.69 -3.38 5.82
C THR A 65 -9.97 -2.57 6.02
N ALA A 66 -10.08 -1.43 5.34
CA ALA A 66 -11.26 -0.57 5.42
C ALA A 66 -12.51 -1.26 4.84
N GLU A 67 -12.38 -1.92 3.68
CA GLU A 67 -13.47 -2.69 3.07
C GLU A 67 -13.93 -3.81 4.01
N SER A 68 -13.01 -4.62 4.51
CA SER A 68 -13.33 -5.74 5.39
C SER A 68 -14.01 -5.27 6.67
N THR A 69 -13.57 -4.15 7.24
CA THR A 69 -14.20 -3.58 8.45
C THR A 69 -15.61 -3.08 8.16
N LEU A 70 -15.80 -2.33 7.06
CA LEU A 70 -17.12 -1.81 6.68
C LEU A 70 -18.10 -2.93 6.32
N SER A 71 -17.65 -3.95 5.61
CA SER A 71 -18.46 -5.10 5.24
C SER A 71 -18.82 -5.94 6.46
N PHE A 72 -17.89 -6.12 7.41
CA PHE A 72 -18.18 -6.78 8.69
C PHE A 72 -19.25 -6.03 9.50
N LEU A 73 -19.22 -4.70 9.51
CA LEU A 73 -20.24 -3.87 10.15
C LEU A 73 -21.58 -3.81 9.39
N GLY A 74 -21.69 -4.48 8.24
CA GLY A 74 -22.91 -4.52 7.43
C GLY A 74 -23.16 -3.24 6.60
N ILE A 75 -22.19 -2.31 6.53
CA ILE A 75 -22.30 -1.04 5.80
C ILE A 75 -21.44 -1.09 4.51
N GLY A 76 -20.82 -2.22 4.21
CA GLY A 76 -19.90 -2.39 3.09
C GLY A 76 -20.57 -2.84 1.80
N LEU A 77 -19.97 -3.83 1.15
CA LEU A 77 -20.44 -4.40 -0.11
C LEU A 77 -21.75 -5.19 0.09
N PRO A 78 -22.64 -5.25 -0.94
CA PRO A 78 -23.78 -6.14 -0.94
C PRO A 78 -23.38 -7.60 -0.66
N ILE A 79 -24.24 -8.35 -0.01
CA ILE A 79 -23.97 -9.75 0.44
C ILE A 79 -23.69 -10.68 -0.77
N GLU A 80 -24.16 -10.30 -1.95
CA GLU A 80 -23.90 -11.04 -3.21
C GLU A 80 -22.43 -10.99 -3.66
N VAL A 81 -21.67 -9.98 -3.17
CA VAL A 81 -20.26 -9.84 -3.49
C VAL A 81 -19.41 -10.56 -2.45
N VAL A 82 -18.73 -11.60 -2.88
CA VAL A 82 -17.84 -12.36 -1.99
C VAL A 82 -16.60 -11.54 -1.66
N SER A 83 -16.46 -11.14 -0.40
CA SER A 83 -15.27 -10.50 0.16
C SER A 83 -14.92 -11.10 1.52
N TRP A 84 -13.71 -10.83 1.99
CA TRP A 84 -13.31 -11.29 3.34
C TRP A 84 -14.23 -10.71 4.42
N GLY A 85 -14.64 -9.45 4.28
CA GLY A 85 -15.54 -8.79 5.20
C GLY A 85 -16.95 -9.36 5.16
N SER A 86 -17.51 -9.66 3.98
CA SER A 86 -18.83 -10.29 3.86
C SER A 86 -18.84 -11.72 4.42
N MET A 87 -17.76 -12.48 4.24
CA MET A 87 -17.61 -13.81 4.84
C MET A 87 -17.59 -13.74 6.38
N LEU A 88 -16.86 -12.77 6.95
CA LEU A 88 -16.81 -12.54 8.38
C LEU A 88 -18.19 -12.12 8.94
N SER A 89 -18.91 -11.24 8.24
CA SER A 89 -20.25 -10.80 8.63
C SER A 89 -21.26 -11.95 8.61
N LEU A 90 -21.24 -12.79 7.60
CA LEU A 90 -22.08 -14.00 7.52
C LEU A 90 -21.73 -14.99 8.65
N SER A 91 -20.46 -15.05 9.02
CA SER A 91 -19.99 -15.97 10.06
C SER A 91 -20.38 -15.52 11.48
N GLU A 92 -20.73 -14.25 11.69
CA GLU A 92 -21.22 -13.75 12.99
C GLU A 92 -22.45 -14.53 13.47
N LYS A 93 -23.37 -14.84 12.56
CA LYS A 93 -24.56 -15.65 12.87
C LYS A 93 -24.22 -17.09 13.27
N ALA A 94 -23.12 -17.61 12.78
CA ALA A 94 -22.64 -18.96 13.09
C ALA A 94 -22.07 -19.10 14.51
N LEU A 95 -21.65 -17.99 15.15
CA LEU A 95 -21.23 -18.00 16.56
C LEU A 95 -22.36 -18.40 17.52
N LEU A 96 -23.60 -18.13 17.14
CA LEU A 96 -24.78 -18.51 17.93
C LEU A 96 -25.08 -20.02 17.85
N THR A 97 -24.44 -20.76 16.95
CA THR A 97 -24.65 -22.18 16.68
C THR A 97 -23.44 -23.05 17.00
N ASP A 98 -22.52 -22.60 17.89
CA ASP A 98 -21.28 -23.29 18.28
C ASP A 98 -20.29 -23.57 17.13
N ALA A 99 -20.50 -23.01 15.95
CA ALA A 99 -19.66 -23.22 14.76
C ALA A 99 -18.57 -22.13 14.63
N TRP A 100 -17.75 -21.98 15.68
CA TRP A 100 -16.68 -20.96 15.76
C TRP A 100 -15.62 -21.04 14.66
N TRP A 101 -15.39 -22.23 14.07
CA TRP A 101 -14.43 -22.40 12.98
C TRP A 101 -14.79 -21.64 11.71
N ILE A 102 -16.08 -21.36 11.49
CA ILE A 102 -16.54 -20.64 10.29
C ILE A 102 -16.03 -19.19 10.29
N ILE A 103 -15.80 -18.60 11.45
CA ILE A 103 -15.23 -17.23 11.57
C ILE A 103 -13.70 -17.25 11.56
N VAL A 104 -13.09 -18.29 12.15
CA VAL A 104 -11.64 -18.39 12.29
C VAL A 104 -10.96 -18.58 10.92
N ILE A 105 -11.56 -19.37 10.03
CA ILE A 105 -10.97 -19.65 8.73
C ILE A 105 -10.82 -18.37 7.88
N PRO A 106 -11.87 -17.59 7.57
CA PRO A 106 -11.71 -16.37 6.79
C PRO A 106 -10.88 -15.30 7.52
N GLY A 107 -10.95 -15.25 8.86
CA GLY A 107 -10.13 -14.35 9.66
C GLY A 107 -8.62 -14.62 9.52
N VAL A 108 -8.21 -15.87 9.60
CA VAL A 108 -6.80 -16.28 9.40
C VAL A 108 -6.35 -15.97 7.98
N PHE A 109 -7.15 -16.26 6.96
CA PHE A 109 -6.82 -15.95 5.56
C PHE A 109 -6.68 -14.44 5.33
N LEU A 110 -7.54 -13.62 5.92
CA LEU A 110 -7.44 -12.16 5.83
C LEU A 110 -6.14 -11.66 6.47
N VAL A 111 -5.80 -12.13 7.66
CA VAL A 111 -4.55 -11.76 8.34
C VAL A 111 -3.34 -12.21 7.53
N ALA A 112 -3.33 -13.43 7.02
CA ALA A 112 -2.26 -13.94 6.16
C ALA A 112 -2.08 -13.08 4.90
N THR A 113 -3.16 -12.70 4.24
CA THR A 113 -3.14 -11.82 3.07
C THR A 113 -2.54 -10.45 3.40
N LEU A 114 -2.93 -9.85 4.52
CA LEU A 114 -2.40 -8.55 4.96
C LEU A 114 -0.92 -8.63 5.34
N LEU A 115 -0.48 -9.74 5.93
CA LEU A 115 0.94 -9.99 6.24
C LEU A 115 1.75 -10.15 4.96
N CYS A 116 1.31 -10.95 3.99
CA CYS A 116 1.97 -11.12 2.70
C CYS A 116 2.14 -9.78 1.96
N ILE A 117 1.09 -8.97 1.91
CA ILE A 117 1.13 -7.64 1.30
C ILE A 117 2.14 -6.74 2.04
N THR A 118 2.19 -6.80 3.36
CA THR A 118 3.10 -5.99 4.17
C THR A 118 4.55 -6.41 3.95
N GLU A 119 4.84 -7.71 3.91
CA GLU A 119 6.18 -8.23 3.64
C GLU A 119 6.64 -7.88 2.21
N LEU A 120 5.75 -7.96 1.23
CA LEU A 120 6.02 -7.53 -0.14
C LEU A 120 6.44 -6.05 -0.17
N ALA A 121 5.69 -5.18 0.50
CA ALA A 121 6.01 -3.76 0.61
C ALA A 121 7.37 -3.50 1.29
N ASN A 122 7.67 -4.23 2.36
CA ASN A 122 8.94 -4.12 3.07
C ASN A 122 10.13 -4.58 2.22
N THR A 123 9.97 -5.66 1.47
CA THR A 123 11.00 -6.18 0.56
C THR A 123 11.30 -5.18 -0.56
N MET A 124 10.27 -4.59 -1.15
CA MET A 124 10.44 -3.52 -2.15
C MET A 124 11.22 -2.32 -1.59
N ARG A 125 10.94 -1.93 -0.36
CA ARG A 125 11.64 -0.84 0.33
C ARG A 125 13.11 -1.16 0.61
N ARG A 126 13.41 -2.39 1.04
CA ARG A 126 14.80 -2.84 1.31
C ARG A 126 15.64 -2.88 0.06
N SER A 127 15.12 -3.46 -1.02
CA SER A 127 15.80 -3.55 -2.32
C SER A 127 16.20 -2.19 -2.89
N THR A 128 15.44 -1.14 -2.59
CA THR A 128 15.77 0.22 -3.02
C THR A 128 16.89 0.83 -2.19
N ARG A 129 16.90 0.55 -0.89
CA ARG A 129 17.93 1.08 0.01
C ARG A 129 19.32 0.52 -0.28
N GLU A 130 19.40 -0.74 -0.68
CA GLU A 130 20.67 -1.39 -1.04
C GLU A 130 21.26 -0.90 -2.36
N ARG A 131 20.42 -0.37 -3.27
CA ARG A 131 20.89 0.20 -4.54
C ARG A 131 21.42 1.64 -4.43
N THR A 132 21.24 2.28 -3.29
CA THR A 132 21.66 3.68 -3.03
C THR A 132 22.91 3.77 -2.13
N LEU A 133 23.46 2.65 -1.70
CA LEU A 133 24.76 2.52 -1.06
C LEU A 133 25.80 2.01 -2.06
#